data_5250983e2f8f78133f5c076085b8da67
#
_entry.id   5250983e2f8f78133f5c076085b8da67
#
_cell.length_a   1.000
_cell.length_b   1.000
_cell.length_c   1.000
_cell.angle_alpha   90.00
_cell.angle_beta   90.00
_cell.angle_gamma   90.00
#
_symmetry.space_group_name_H-M   'P 1'
#
loop_
_entity.id
_entity.type
_entity.pdbx_description
1 polymer ?
#
loop_
_entity_poly.entity_id
_entity_poly.type
_entity_poly.pdbx_seq_one_letter_code
_entity_poly.pdbx_strand_id
1 'polypeptide(L)'
;ASVLGIIGNIFLLIIKAIVGVITRSQAMIADSMNSAGDIFSSLMTYIGNKIASKPKDDDHNLGHGKAEYIFSMLVSISMILVSITLLKSSITALIAQNGYTFSWWLVVVCLTTMLVKAMLYIYTHSMAKKYNNILLEANAKDHINDCVVTTFNLIASLLGLIGITWFDGAVGLGISLWIFWTGIKIFEKSFNVLMDKSISIESKEKVMEIIKKHQEIKRVEHFNATPVGYRYQISFTIYVDGNMSTFESHEIANRLEK
;
A
#
# COMPACT_ATOMS: atom_id res chain seq x y z
N ALA A 1 -5.12 9.29 -16.70
CA ALA A 1 -5.29 7.96 -16.09
C ALA A 1 -5.97 8.07 -14.72
N SER A 2 -5.46 8.89 -13.81
CA SER A 2 -5.92 8.96 -12.42
C SER A 2 -7.39 9.37 -12.25
N VAL A 3 -7.87 10.39 -12.95
CA VAL A 3 -9.25 10.91 -12.77
C VAL A 3 -10.30 9.90 -13.21
N LEU A 4 -10.10 9.24 -14.34
CA LEU A 4 -11.03 8.24 -14.87
C LEU A 4 -11.10 7.01 -13.94
N GLY A 5 -9.96 6.59 -13.40
CA GLY A 5 -9.88 5.51 -12.41
C GLY A 5 -10.60 5.86 -11.10
N ILE A 6 -10.44 7.08 -10.60
CA ILE A 6 -11.12 7.53 -9.37
C ILE A 6 -12.64 7.57 -9.57
N ILE A 7 -13.12 8.16 -10.66
CA ILE A 7 -14.57 8.23 -10.95
C ILE A 7 -15.14 6.81 -11.09
N GLY A 8 -14.48 5.93 -11.83
CA GLY A 8 -14.89 4.54 -11.96
C GLY A 8 -14.95 3.80 -10.63
N ASN A 9 -13.92 3.97 -9.78
CA ASN A 9 -13.88 3.33 -8.46
C ASN A 9 -14.97 3.87 -7.52
N ILE A 10 -15.26 5.17 -7.53
CA ILE A 10 -16.36 5.76 -6.75
C ILE A 10 -17.71 5.20 -7.20
N PHE A 11 -17.94 5.14 -8.51
CA PHE A 11 -19.16 4.57 -9.06
C PHE A 11 -19.33 3.10 -8.64
N LEU A 12 -18.30 2.28 -8.80
CA LEU A 12 -18.30 0.88 -8.40
C LEU A 12 -18.52 0.70 -6.89
N LEU A 13 -17.88 1.54 -6.06
CA LEU A 13 -18.08 1.54 -4.62
C LEU A 13 -19.56 1.73 -4.26
N ILE A 14 -20.19 2.76 -4.83
CA ILE A 14 -21.58 3.11 -4.53
C ILE A 14 -22.53 1.97 -4.90
N ILE A 15 -22.42 1.41 -6.10
CA ILE A 15 -23.31 0.32 -6.53
C ILE A 15 -23.09 -0.96 -5.74
N LYS A 16 -21.83 -1.32 -5.42
CA LYS A 16 -21.51 -2.47 -4.57
C LYS A 16 -22.07 -2.31 -3.17
N ALA A 17 -21.89 -1.14 -2.56
CA ALA A 17 -22.39 -0.86 -1.20
C ALA A 17 -23.93 -0.96 -1.16
N ILE A 18 -24.62 -0.32 -2.09
CA ILE A 18 -26.08 -0.35 -2.14
C ILE A 18 -26.59 -1.80 -2.30
N VAL A 19 -26.08 -2.52 -3.30
CA VAL A 19 -26.53 -3.89 -3.57
C VAL A 19 -26.14 -4.83 -2.44
N GLY A 20 -24.93 -4.71 -1.88
CA GLY A 20 -24.48 -5.50 -0.74
C GLY A 20 -25.36 -5.35 0.48
N VAL A 21 -25.74 -4.11 0.83
CA VAL A 21 -26.61 -3.83 1.98
C VAL A 21 -28.04 -4.36 1.74
N ILE A 22 -28.62 -4.11 0.57
CA ILE A 22 -29.99 -4.55 0.23
C ILE A 22 -30.09 -6.08 0.25
N THR A 23 -29.11 -6.77 -0.30
CA THR A 23 -29.08 -8.23 -0.40
C THR A 23 -28.52 -8.93 0.85
N ARG A 24 -27.94 -8.16 1.79
CA ARG A 24 -27.20 -8.64 2.97
C ARG A 24 -26.03 -9.57 2.60
N SER A 25 -25.45 -9.39 1.42
CA SER A 25 -24.27 -10.15 0.99
C SER A 25 -23.01 -9.65 1.71
N GLN A 26 -22.43 -10.50 2.55
CA GLN A 26 -21.19 -10.18 3.27
C GLN A 26 -20.01 -10.05 2.31
N ALA A 27 -19.95 -10.87 1.28
CA ALA A 27 -18.93 -10.81 0.24
C ALA A 27 -18.97 -9.46 -0.50
N MET A 28 -20.17 -9.00 -0.91
CA MET A 28 -20.33 -7.73 -1.62
C MET A 28 -20.06 -6.53 -0.71
N ILE A 29 -20.47 -6.58 0.57
CA ILE A 29 -20.17 -5.53 1.55
C ILE A 29 -18.65 -5.44 1.77
N ALA A 30 -17.97 -6.58 1.97
CA ALA A 30 -16.53 -6.62 2.16
C ALA A 30 -15.78 -6.08 0.93
N ASP A 31 -16.20 -6.44 -0.28
CA ASP A 31 -15.62 -5.92 -1.53
C ASP A 31 -15.87 -4.40 -1.70
N SER A 32 -17.04 -3.90 -1.29
CA SER A 32 -17.30 -2.46 -1.30
C SER A 32 -16.40 -1.71 -0.32
N MET A 33 -16.17 -2.27 0.88
CA MET A 33 -15.27 -1.67 1.86
C MET A 33 -13.81 -1.73 1.43
N ASN A 34 -13.39 -2.79 0.73
CA ASN A 34 -12.07 -2.83 0.10
C ASN A 34 -11.90 -1.66 -0.90
N SER A 35 -12.88 -1.48 -1.79
CA SER A 35 -12.88 -0.36 -2.75
C SER A 35 -12.89 1.01 -2.07
N ALA A 36 -13.58 1.17 -0.95
CA ALA A 36 -13.55 2.40 -0.14
C ALA A 36 -12.14 2.64 0.45
N GLY A 37 -11.50 1.58 0.95
CA GLY A 37 -10.13 1.62 1.46
C GLY A 37 -9.13 2.07 0.40
N ASP A 38 -9.26 1.61 -0.83
CA ASP A 38 -8.39 1.99 -1.96
C ASP A 38 -8.53 3.48 -2.31
N ILE A 39 -9.77 4.00 -2.33
CA ILE A 39 -10.03 5.42 -2.57
C ILE A 39 -9.45 6.27 -1.43
N PHE A 40 -9.70 5.87 -0.19
CA PHE A 40 -9.20 6.56 0.99
C PHE A 40 -7.67 6.56 1.03
N SER A 41 -7.04 5.41 0.77
CA SER A 41 -5.59 5.28 0.66
C SER A 41 -5.01 6.21 -0.42
N SER A 42 -5.64 6.27 -1.59
CA SER A 42 -5.21 7.15 -2.69
C SER A 42 -5.27 8.62 -2.30
N LEU A 43 -6.34 9.03 -1.60
CA LEU A 43 -6.51 10.40 -1.11
C LEU A 43 -5.45 10.75 -0.06
N MET A 44 -5.23 9.87 0.93
CA MET A 44 -4.24 10.07 1.98
C MET A 44 -2.83 10.10 1.42
N THR A 45 -2.52 9.24 0.44
CA THR A 45 -1.23 9.25 -0.27
C THR A 45 -1.02 10.58 -1.01
N TYR A 46 -2.04 11.11 -1.66
CA TYR A 46 -1.95 12.42 -2.31
C TYR A 46 -1.65 13.54 -1.33
N ILE A 47 -2.37 13.59 -0.19
CA ILE A 47 -2.15 14.59 0.86
C ILE A 47 -0.76 14.40 1.49
N GLY A 48 -0.41 13.17 1.84
CA GLY A 48 0.89 12.82 2.41
C GLY A 48 2.05 13.22 1.51
N ASN A 49 1.98 12.92 0.21
CA ASN A 49 2.98 13.31 -0.76
C ASN A 49 3.09 14.83 -0.92
N LYS A 50 1.98 15.54 -0.90
CA LYS A 50 1.98 17.02 -0.99
C LYS A 50 2.69 17.65 0.20
N ILE A 51 2.54 17.08 1.39
CA ILE A 51 3.23 17.54 2.60
C ILE A 51 4.70 17.08 2.56
N ALA A 52 4.94 15.82 2.23
CA ALA A 52 6.28 15.24 2.18
C ALA A 52 7.20 15.93 1.16
N SER A 53 6.63 16.53 0.11
CA SER A 53 7.37 17.27 -0.93
C SER A 53 7.83 18.66 -0.48
N LYS A 54 7.41 19.13 0.70
CA LYS A 54 7.89 20.41 1.23
C LYS A 54 9.39 20.29 1.59
N PRO A 55 10.20 21.30 1.25
CA PRO A 55 11.61 21.33 1.62
C PRO A 55 11.76 21.38 3.15
N LYS A 56 12.99 21.18 3.61
CA LYS A 56 13.38 21.42 4.99
C LYS A 56 13.17 22.89 5.36
N ASP A 57 12.75 23.11 6.58
CA ASP A 57 12.54 24.39 7.22
C ASP A 57 13.21 24.42 8.60
N ASP A 58 13.06 25.51 9.34
CA ASP A 58 13.69 25.70 10.64
C ASP A 58 13.19 24.69 11.70
N ASP A 59 11.96 24.22 11.58
CA ASP A 59 11.33 23.23 12.48
C ASP A 59 11.65 21.79 12.06
N HIS A 60 11.88 21.54 10.77
CA HIS A 60 12.09 20.20 10.19
C HIS A 60 13.40 20.13 9.40
N ASN A 61 14.51 20.00 10.10
CA ASN A 61 15.88 19.99 9.54
C ASN A 61 16.11 18.88 8.49
N LEU A 62 15.37 17.76 8.56
CA LEU A 62 15.42 16.66 7.60
C LEU A 62 14.33 16.76 6.52
N GLY A 63 13.52 17.84 6.55
CA GLY A 63 12.34 18.00 5.68
C GLY A 63 11.14 17.17 6.13
N HIS A 64 10.11 17.17 5.30
CA HIS A 64 8.79 16.61 5.64
C HIS A 64 8.55 15.19 5.11
N GLY A 65 9.59 14.50 4.64
CA GLY A 65 9.47 13.20 3.95
C GLY A 65 8.78 12.09 4.74
N LYS A 66 8.80 12.16 6.08
CA LYS A 66 8.10 11.19 6.95
C LYS A 66 6.58 11.37 6.98
N ALA A 67 6.05 12.51 6.52
CA ALA A 67 4.60 12.77 6.49
C ALA A 67 3.83 11.68 5.72
N GLU A 68 4.38 11.19 4.60
CA GLU A 68 3.77 10.11 3.82
C GLU A 68 3.52 8.86 4.67
N TYR A 69 4.47 8.50 5.53
CA TYR A 69 4.35 7.31 6.40
C TYR A 69 3.37 7.53 7.56
N ILE A 70 3.23 8.76 8.06
CA ILE A 70 2.19 9.10 9.04
C ILE A 70 0.80 8.91 8.42
N PHE A 71 0.57 9.43 7.21
CA PHE A 71 -0.71 9.24 6.51
C PHE A 71 -0.96 7.77 6.16
N SER A 72 0.07 7.04 5.72
CA SER A 72 -0.04 5.59 5.46
C SER A 72 -0.39 4.81 6.73
N MET A 73 0.14 5.20 7.89
CA MET A 73 -0.20 4.59 9.16
C MET A 73 -1.67 4.85 9.56
N LEU A 74 -2.18 6.05 9.34
CA LEU A 74 -3.60 6.37 9.56
C LEU A 74 -4.52 5.53 8.67
N VAL A 75 -4.15 5.37 7.37
CA VAL A 75 -4.87 4.48 6.45
C VAL A 75 -4.88 3.05 6.96
N SER A 76 -3.75 2.53 7.38
CA SER A 76 -3.63 1.15 7.85
C SER A 76 -4.47 0.88 9.11
N ILE A 77 -4.50 1.81 10.06
CA ILE A 77 -5.35 1.71 11.25
C ILE A 77 -6.83 1.67 10.84
N SER A 78 -7.26 2.54 9.93
CA SER A 78 -8.63 2.54 9.42
C SER A 78 -8.99 1.22 8.75
N MET A 79 -8.09 0.66 7.91
CA MET A 79 -8.29 -0.64 7.26
C MET A 79 -8.43 -1.78 8.29
N ILE A 80 -7.60 -1.80 9.33
CA ILE A 80 -7.66 -2.80 10.41
C ILE A 80 -9.00 -2.72 11.14
N LEU A 81 -9.45 -1.53 11.52
CA LEU A 81 -10.73 -1.34 12.22
C LEU A 81 -11.92 -1.79 11.38
N VAL A 82 -11.94 -1.42 10.10
CA VAL A 82 -12.98 -1.85 9.14
C VAL A 82 -12.96 -3.36 8.99
N SER A 83 -11.79 -3.96 8.79
CA SER A 83 -11.67 -5.42 8.61
C SER A 83 -12.15 -6.21 9.81
N ILE A 84 -11.88 -5.76 11.04
CA ILE A 84 -12.39 -6.40 12.28
C ILE A 84 -13.92 -6.38 12.30
N THR A 85 -14.53 -5.27 11.90
CA THR A 85 -15.99 -5.15 11.82
C THR A 85 -16.57 -6.12 10.79
N LEU A 86 -15.95 -6.21 9.61
CA LEU A 86 -16.34 -7.13 8.55
C LEU A 86 -16.14 -8.59 8.93
N LEU A 87 -15.04 -8.92 9.60
CA LEU A 87 -14.78 -10.27 10.14
C LEU A 87 -15.91 -10.69 11.09
N LYS A 88 -16.25 -9.82 12.05
CA LYS A 88 -17.35 -10.09 13.00
C LYS A 88 -18.68 -10.31 12.25
N SER A 89 -19.00 -9.48 11.28
CA SER A 89 -20.23 -9.59 10.49
C SER A 89 -20.28 -10.87 9.67
N SER A 90 -19.18 -11.22 8.99
CA SER A 90 -19.08 -12.45 8.18
C SER A 90 -19.18 -13.72 9.04
N ILE A 91 -18.52 -13.75 10.20
CA ILE A 91 -18.63 -14.88 11.15
C ILE A 91 -20.07 -15.01 11.66
N THR A 92 -20.71 -13.90 12.03
CA THR A 92 -22.11 -13.91 12.48
C THR A 92 -23.03 -14.43 11.40
N ALA A 93 -22.85 -14.02 10.15
CA ALA A 93 -23.65 -14.51 9.01
C ALA A 93 -23.46 -16.02 8.78
N LEU A 94 -22.24 -16.54 8.92
CA LEU A 94 -21.94 -17.97 8.80
C LEU A 94 -22.61 -18.80 9.90
N ILE A 95 -22.58 -18.33 11.15
CA ILE A 95 -23.15 -19.06 12.29
C ILE A 95 -24.69 -18.99 12.28
N ALA A 96 -25.22 -17.79 12.07
CA ALA A 96 -26.66 -17.58 12.14
C ALA A 96 -27.42 -18.15 10.93
N GLN A 97 -26.71 -18.51 9.85
CA GLN A 97 -27.29 -18.94 8.55
C GLN A 97 -28.42 -18.00 8.07
N ASN A 98 -28.42 -16.77 8.61
CA ASN A 98 -29.40 -15.74 8.24
C ASN A 98 -29.09 -15.30 6.82
N GLY A 99 -29.78 -15.94 5.89
CA GLY A 99 -29.49 -15.94 4.50
C GLY A 99 -29.40 -14.53 3.90
N TYR A 100 -28.33 -14.30 3.21
CA TYR A 100 -28.35 -13.29 2.21
C TYR A 100 -29.47 -13.64 1.20
N THR A 101 -30.12 -12.64 0.67
CA THR A 101 -31.15 -12.84 -0.33
C THR A 101 -30.52 -12.74 -1.71
N PHE A 102 -30.56 -13.84 -2.49
CA PHE A 102 -30.10 -13.79 -3.87
C PHE A 102 -30.84 -12.70 -4.64
N SER A 103 -30.11 -11.96 -5.41
CA SER A 103 -30.64 -10.97 -6.34
C SER A 103 -29.81 -10.95 -7.62
N TRP A 104 -30.46 -10.87 -8.77
CA TRP A 104 -29.76 -10.68 -10.05
C TRP A 104 -28.90 -9.42 -10.08
N TRP A 105 -29.17 -8.44 -9.24
CA TRP A 105 -28.34 -7.26 -9.09
C TRP A 105 -26.91 -7.58 -8.62
N LEU A 106 -26.74 -8.63 -7.79
CA LEU A 106 -25.40 -9.08 -7.39
C LEU A 106 -24.59 -9.52 -8.62
N VAL A 107 -25.19 -10.31 -9.49
CA VAL A 107 -24.53 -10.77 -10.74
C VAL A 107 -24.22 -9.60 -11.66
N VAL A 108 -25.18 -8.68 -11.86
CA VAL A 108 -25.01 -7.50 -12.70
C VAL A 108 -23.86 -6.61 -12.18
N VAL A 109 -23.80 -6.36 -10.87
CA VAL A 109 -22.74 -5.55 -10.26
C VAL A 109 -21.37 -6.24 -10.39
N CYS A 110 -21.30 -7.56 -10.18
CA CYS A 110 -20.05 -8.29 -10.39
C CYS A 110 -19.56 -8.18 -11.84
N LEU A 111 -20.42 -8.47 -12.81
CA LEU A 111 -20.06 -8.37 -14.23
C LEU A 111 -19.66 -6.95 -14.64
N THR A 112 -20.41 -5.94 -14.18
CA THR A 112 -20.08 -4.54 -14.42
C THR A 112 -18.71 -4.18 -13.82
N THR A 113 -18.44 -4.62 -12.58
CA THR A 113 -17.15 -4.40 -11.91
C THR A 113 -16.01 -5.04 -12.70
N MET A 114 -16.16 -6.31 -13.09
CA MET A 114 -15.13 -7.01 -13.85
C MET A 114 -14.85 -6.31 -15.19
N LEU A 115 -15.89 -5.86 -15.89
CA LEU A 115 -15.74 -5.15 -17.15
C LEU A 115 -15.00 -3.82 -16.97
N VAL A 116 -15.41 -3.01 -16.01
CA VAL A 116 -14.77 -1.72 -15.71
C VAL A 116 -13.31 -1.91 -15.27
N LYS A 117 -13.05 -2.87 -14.38
CA LYS A 117 -11.69 -3.15 -13.90
C LYS A 117 -10.80 -3.75 -15.00
N ALA A 118 -11.34 -4.59 -15.88
CA ALA A 118 -10.59 -5.09 -17.04
C ALA A 118 -10.23 -3.96 -18.01
N MET A 119 -11.15 -3.03 -18.29
CA MET A 119 -10.86 -1.86 -19.11
C MET A 119 -9.78 -0.96 -18.47
N LEU A 120 -9.88 -0.72 -17.16
CA LEU A 120 -8.88 0.06 -16.42
C LEU A 120 -7.53 -0.64 -16.42
N TYR A 121 -7.49 -1.96 -16.28
CA TYR A 121 -6.27 -2.75 -16.39
C TYR A 121 -5.60 -2.57 -17.75
N ILE A 122 -6.33 -2.81 -18.84
CA ILE A 122 -5.79 -2.69 -20.20
C ILE A 122 -5.23 -1.28 -20.43
N TYR A 123 -5.95 -0.27 -19.98
CA TYR A 123 -5.54 1.12 -20.12
C TYR A 123 -4.29 1.45 -19.30
N THR A 124 -4.27 1.11 -18.01
CA THR A 124 -3.15 1.40 -17.11
C THR A 124 -1.91 0.60 -17.47
N HIS A 125 -2.08 -0.68 -17.86
CA HIS A 125 -0.98 -1.54 -18.30
C HIS A 125 -0.33 -1.03 -19.59
N SER A 126 -1.14 -0.59 -20.57
CA SER A 126 -0.63 0.02 -21.81
C SER A 126 0.17 1.30 -21.52
N MET A 127 -0.33 2.12 -20.59
CA MET A 127 0.37 3.34 -20.17
C MET A 127 1.64 3.03 -19.38
N ALA A 128 1.63 2.02 -18.51
CA ALA A 128 2.80 1.56 -17.76
C ALA A 128 3.93 1.15 -18.71
N LYS A 129 3.63 0.36 -19.73
CA LYS A 129 4.60 -0.02 -20.78
C LYS A 129 5.11 1.17 -21.57
N LYS A 130 4.21 2.07 -21.99
CA LYS A 130 4.58 3.24 -22.81
C LYS A 130 5.53 4.19 -22.09
N TYR A 131 5.33 4.41 -20.79
CA TYR A 131 6.10 5.38 -20.00
C TYR A 131 7.13 4.71 -19.06
N ASN A 132 7.28 3.39 -19.12
CA ASN A 132 8.13 2.59 -18.23
C ASN A 132 7.98 2.97 -16.75
N ASN A 133 6.72 3.10 -16.30
CA ASN A 133 6.38 3.63 -14.99
C ASN A 133 5.88 2.54 -14.06
N ILE A 134 6.68 2.24 -13.02
CA ILE A 134 6.42 1.20 -12.03
C ILE A 134 5.13 1.46 -11.23
N LEU A 135 4.78 2.72 -10.96
CA LEU A 135 3.55 3.05 -10.23
C LEU A 135 2.30 2.72 -11.04
N LEU A 136 2.33 2.95 -12.37
CA LEU A 136 1.24 2.56 -13.25
C LEU A 136 1.14 1.03 -13.37
N GLU A 137 2.26 0.31 -13.33
CA GLU A 137 2.25 -1.15 -13.30
C GLU A 137 1.64 -1.71 -12.01
N ALA A 138 1.98 -1.13 -10.87
CA ALA A 138 1.37 -1.49 -9.59
C ALA A 138 -0.15 -1.27 -9.62
N ASN A 139 -0.61 -0.10 -10.09
CA ASN A 139 -2.03 0.20 -10.23
C ASN A 139 -2.76 -0.77 -11.20
N ALA A 140 -2.10 -1.20 -12.27
CA ALA A 140 -2.65 -2.23 -13.15
C ALA A 140 -2.83 -3.58 -12.42
N LYS A 141 -1.86 -3.98 -11.58
CA LYS A 141 -1.96 -5.19 -10.75
C LYS A 141 -3.12 -5.11 -9.75
N ASP A 142 -3.38 -3.93 -9.17
CA ASP A 142 -4.50 -3.72 -8.26
C ASP A 142 -5.84 -3.95 -8.98
N HIS A 143 -5.99 -3.49 -10.23
CA HIS A 143 -7.22 -3.76 -11.01
C HIS A 143 -7.42 -5.26 -11.28
N ILE A 144 -6.36 -6.06 -11.48
CA ILE A 144 -6.48 -7.51 -11.60
C ILE A 144 -6.88 -8.15 -10.27
N ASN A 145 -6.29 -7.72 -9.16
CA ASN A 145 -6.65 -8.22 -7.83
C ASN A 145 -8.13 -8.00 -7.54
N ASP A 146 -8.67 -6.83 -7.89
CA ASP A 146 -10.10 -6.53 -7.77
C ASP A 146 -10.96 -7.45 -8.65
N CYS A 147 -10.51 -7.79 -9.86
CA CYS A 147 -11.20 -8.77 -10.70
C CYS A 147 -11.24 -10.16 -10.04
N VAL A 148 -10.16 -10.59 -9.39
CA VAL A 148 -10.11 -11.88 -8.68
C VAL A 148 -11.11 -11.89 -7.52
N VAL A 149 -11.11 -10.84 -6.68
CA VAL A 149 -12.08 -10.70 -5.58
C VAL A 149 -13.52 -10.72 -6.10
N THR A 150 -13.80 -9.96 -7.16
CA THR A 150 -15.14 -9.92 -7.78
C THR A 150 -15.54 -11.25 -8.40
N THR A 151 -14.59 -12.06 -8.88
CA THR A 151 -14.87 -13.41 -9.36
C THR A 151 -15.37 -14.30 -8.24
N PHE A 152 -14.77 -14.27 -7.05
CA PHE A 152 -15.28 -15.00 -5.88
C PHE A 152 -16.66 -14.52 -5.46
N ASN A 153 -16.95 -13.21 -5.52
CA ASN A 153 -18.26 -12.65 -5.26
C ASN A 153 -19.30 -13.13 -6.29
N LEU A 154 -18.92 -13.23 -7.56
CA LEU A 154 -19.80 -13.77 -8.60
C LEU A 154 -20.13 -15.24 -8.36
N ILE A 155 -19.12 -16.05 -8.01
CA ILE A 155 -19.31 -17.47 -7.66
C ILE A 155 -20.25 -17.59 -6.45
N ALA A 156 -20.02 -16.79 -5.41
CA ALA A 156 -20.89 -16.76 -4.22
C ALA A 156 -22.34 -16.41 -4.59
N SER A 157 -22.52 -15.42 -5.47
CA SER A 157 -23.85 -15.02 -5.95
C SER A 157 -24.56 -16.14 -6.71
N LEU A 158 -23.84 -16.85 -7.59
CA LEU A 158 -24.39 -17.96 -8.38
C LEU A 158 -24.70 -19.17 -7.50
N LEU A 159 -23.87 -19.48 -6.51
CA LEU A 159 -24.15 -20.53 -5.53
C LEU A 159 -25.37 -20.20 -4.67
N GLY A 160 -25.59 -18.94 -4.37
CA GLY A 160 -26.80 -18.49 -3.69
C GLY A 160 -28.08 -18.71 -4.48
N LEU A 161 -28.02 -18.70 -5.82
CA LEU A 161 -29.15 -19.02 -6.68
C LEU A 161 -29.67 -20.46 -6.47
N ILE A 162 -28.75 -21.39 -6.16
CA ILE A 162 -29.08 -22.79 -5.90
C ILE A 162 -29.23 -23.12 -4.41
N GLY A 163 -29.33 -22.07 -3.55
CA GLY A 163 -29.57 -22.20 -2.11
C GLY A 163 -28.31 -22.39 -1.25
N ILE A 164 -27.12 -22.36 -1.84
CA ILE A 164 -25.83 -22.41 -1.09
C ILE A 164 -25.45 -21.01 -0.63
N THR A 165 -26.04 -20.59 0.48
CA THR A 165 -25.90 -19.20 0.98
C THR A 165 -24.69 -18.97 1.90
N TRP A 166 -24.20 -20.04 2.55
CA TRP A 166 -23.05 -19.94 3.48
C TRP A 166 -21.76 -19.49 2.78
N PHE A 167 -21.63 -19.77 1.47
CA PHE A 167 -20.43 -19.45 0.71
C PHE A 167 -20.19 -17.93 0.61
N ASP A 168 -21.25 -17.13 0.58
CA ASP A 168 -21.15 -15.66 0.63
C ASP A 168 -20.46 -15.18 1.92
N GLY A 169 -20.86 -15.72 3.06
CA GLY A 169 -20.19 -15.43 4.34
C GLY A 169 -18.73 -15.88 4.37
N ALA A 170 -18.42 -17.03 3.76
CA ALA A 170 -17.04 -17.52 3.66
C ALA A 170 -16.17 -16.62 2.78
N VAL A 171 -16.68 -16.16 1.63
CA VAL A 171 -15.99 -15.19 0.77
C VAL A 171 -15.80 -13.85 1.49
N GLY A 172 -16.84 -13.34 2.15
CA GLY A 172 -16.75 -12.14 2.97
C GLY A 172 -15.69 -12.23 4.06
N LEU A 173 -15.58 -13.39 4.73
CA LEU A 173 -14.54 -13.69 5.71
C LEU A 173 -13.14 -13.64 5.06
N GLY A 174 -12.97 -14.29 3.92
CA GLY A 174 -11.69 -14.30 3.18
C GLY A 174 -11.24 -12.90 2.78
N ILE A 175 -12.14 -12.09 2.24
CA ILE A 175 -11.85 -10.69 1.86
C ILE A 175 -11.48 -9.86 3.11
N SER A 176 -12.22 -10.03 4.20
CA SER A 176 -11.95 -9.31 5.46
C SER A 176 -10.59 -9.65 6.04
N LEU A 177 -10.19 -10.93 6.00
CA LEU A 177 -8.84 -11.37 6.40
C LEU A 177 -7.75 -10.77 5.51
N TRP A 178 -8.01 -10.69 4.21
CA TRP A 178 -7.09 -10.05 3.25
C TRP A 178 -6.89 -8.56 3.56
N ILE A 179 -7.98 -7.82 3.82
CA ILE A 179 -7.92 -6.40 4.19
C ILE A 179 -7.14 -6.23 5.50
N PHE A 180 -7.42 -7.08 6.50
CA PHE A 180 -6.73 -7.07 7.78
C PHE A 180 -5.21 -7.26 7.61
N TRP A 181 -4.81 -8.28 6.87
CA TRP A 181 -3.41 -8.59 6.60
C TRP A 181 -2.70 -7.46 5.85
N THR A 182 -3.36 -6.88 4.86
CA THR A 182 -2.85 -5.73 4.10
C THR A 182 -2.66 -4.52 5.02
N GLY A 183 -3.64 -4.24 5.89
CA GLY A 183 -3.54 -3.18 6.89
C GLY A 183 -2.34 -3.38 7.81
N ILE A 184 -2.13 -4.58 8.34
CA ILE A 184 -0.95 -4.90 9.20
C ILE A 184 0.37 -4.66 8.45
N LYS A 185 0.49 -5.09 7.20
CA LYS A 185 1.72 -4.87 6.41
C LYS A 185 2.01 -3.39 6.17
N ILE A 186 0.99 -2.59 5.86
CA ILE A 186 1.15 -1.15 5.66
C ILE A 186 1.54 -0.48 6.99
N PHE A 187 0.90 -0.89 8.09
CA PHE A 187 1.23 -0.41 9.43
C PHE A 187 2.69 -0.68 9.78
N GLU A 188 3.12 -1.94 9.66
CA GLU A 188 4.50 -2.37 9.97
C GLU A 188 5.52 -1.58 9.14
N LYS A 189 5.28 -1.45 7.83
CA LYS A 189 6.17 -0.68 6.95
C LYS A 189 6.27 0.78 7.40
N SER A 190 5.15 1.42 7.66
CA SER A 190 5.10 2.82 8.09
C SER A 190 5.74 3.02 9.45
N PHE A 191 5.43 2.15 10.41
CA PHE A 191 6.01 2.14 11.76
C PHE A 191 7.53 2.00 11.73
N ASN A 192 8.05 1.05 10.94
CA ASN A 192 9.49 0.83 10.82
C ASN A 192 10.23 2.08 10.30
N VAL A 193 9.65 2.81 9.34
CA VAL A 193 10.26 4.06 8.83
C VAL A 193 10.19 5.18 9.86
N LEU A 194 9.06 5.31 10.58
CA LEU A 194 8.91 6.32 11.63
C LEU A 194 9.83 6.06 12.82
N MET A 195 10.12 4.78 13.10
CA MET A 195 11.09 4.33 14.12
C MET A 195 12.54 4.29 13.62
N ASP A 196 12.84 4.96 12.53
CA ASP A 196 14.21 5.09 11.99
C ASP A 196 14.90 3.75 11.69
N LYS A 197 14.12 2.74 11.22
CA LYS A 197 14.69 1.45 10.83
C LYS A 197 15.80 1.65 9.80
N SER A 198 17.01 1.22 10.17
CA SER A 198 18.20 1.31 9.33
C SER A 198 18.02 0.52 8.01
N ILE A 199 18.92 0.79 7.07
CA ILE A 199 19.02 0.05 5.79
C ILE A 199 19.26 -1.44 6.03
N SER A 200 18.94 -2.25 5.02
CA SER A 200 19.22 -3.69 5.05
C SER A 200 20.72 -3.97 5.17
N ILE A 201 21.06 -5.14 5.73
CA ILE A 201 22.45 -5.59 5.84
C ILE A 201 23.13 -5.59 4.48
N GLU A 202 22.47 -6.08 3.44
CA GLU A 202 22.97 -6.09 2.06
C GLU A 202 23.27 -4.67 1.54
N SER A 203 22.38 -3.71 1.80
CA SER A 203 22.61 -2.31 1.41
C SER A 203 23.77 -1.69 2.18
N LYS A 204 23.90 -2.01 3.48
CA LYS A 204 25.02 -1.56 4.30
C LYS A 204 26.35 -2.12 3.76
N GLU A 205 26.39 -3.39 3.40
CA GLU A 205 27.58 -4.02 2.83
C GLU A 205 28.00 -3.34 1.52
N LYS A 206 27.06 -3.04 0.63
CA LYS A 206 27.35 -2.29 -0.61
C LYS A 206 27.94 -0.91 -0.35
N VAL A 207 27.38 -0.18 0.64
CA VAL A 207 27.96 1.13 1.02
C VAL A 207 29.38 0.96 1.57
N MET A 208 29.56 -0.04 2.45
CA MET A 208 30.88 -0.33 3.02
C MET A 208 31.91 -0.76 1.96
N GLU A 209 31.50 -1.49 0.93
CA GLU A 209 32.36 -1.84 -0.21
C GLU A 209 32.80 -0.59 -1.00
N ILE A 210 31.89 0.38 -1.19
CA ILE A 210 32.23 1.65 -1.85
C ILE A 210 33.25 2.41 -1.02
N ILE A 211 33.05 2.52 0.30
CA ILE A 211 33.97 3.22 1.20
C ILE A 211 35.34 2.54 1.21
N LYS A 212 35.40 1.19 1.23
CA LYS A 212 36.66 0.43 1.22
C LYS A 212 37.49 0.59 -0.05
N LYS A 213 36.92 1.08 -1.16
CA LYS A 213 37.70 1.38 -2.38
C LYS A 213 38.64 2.58 -2.19
N HIS A 214 38.38 3.40 -1.18
CA HIS A 214 39.25 4.53 -0.82
C HIS A 214 40.35 4.04 0.13
N GLN A 215 41.56 3.81 -0.41
CA GLN A 215 42.68 3.24 0.33
C GLN A 215 43.18 4.14 1.47
N GLU A 216 42.88 5.42 1.41
CA GLU A 216 43.21 6.42 2.44
C GLU A 216 42.44 6.24 3.74
N ILE A 217 41.32 5.48 3.71
CA ILE A 217 40.45 5.24 4.86
C ILE A 217 40.92 3.98 5.58
N LYS A 218 41.41 4.14 6.78
CA LYS A 218 41.92 3.03 7.62
C LYS A 218 40.81 2.27 8.33
N ARG A 219 39.77 2.99 8.78
CA ARG A 219 38.64 2.40 9.56
C ARG A 219 37.40 3.28 9.43
N VAL A 220 36.24 2.63 9.53
CA VAL A 220 34.91 3.28 9.54
C VAL A 220 34.18 2.87 10.81
N GLU A 221 33.64 3.83 11.55
CA GLU A 221 32.85 3.63 12.76
C GLU A 221 31.57 4.45 12.76
N HIS A 222 30.72 4.21 13.75
CA HIS A 222 29.47 4.94 14.00
C HIS A 222 28.57 5.03 12.76
N PHE A 223 28.53 3.93 11.96
CA PHE A 223 27.67 3.89 10.79
C PHE A 223 26.21 3.93 11.21
N ASN A 224 25.50 4.98 10.82
CA ASN A 224 24.08 5.18 11.04
C ASN A 224 23.40 5.54 9.72
N ALA A 225 22.20 4.98 9.49
CA ALA A 225 21.39 5.24 8.31
C ALA A 225 19.95 5.50 8.73
N THR A 226 19.50 6.75 8.63
CA THR A 226 18.17 7.20 9.04
C THR A 226 17.31 7.42 7.81
N PRO A 227 16.08 6.84 7.72
CA PRO A 227 15.19 7.08 6.60
C PRO A 227 14.62 8.50 6.63
N VAL A 228 14.70 9.18 5.48
CA VAL A 228 14.15 10.51 5.24
C VAL A 228 13.28 10.45 3.98
N GLY A 229 12.02 10.07 4.14
CA GLY A 229 11.13 9.78 3.02
C GLY A 229 11.65 8.59 2.19
N TYR A 230 11.88 8.81 0.89
CA TYR A 230 12.42 7.78 -0.03
C TYR A 230 13.95 7.65 0.01
N ARG A 231 14.62 8.47 0.79
CA ARG A 231 16.09 8.52 0.88
C ARG A 231 16.53 8.12 2.26
N TYR A 232 17.82 7.81 2.38
CA TYR A 232 18.46 7.61 3.66
C TYR A 232 19.52 8.69 3.85
N GLN A 233 19.56 9.28 5.05
CA GLN A 233 20.70 10.04 5.50
C GLN A 233 21.66 9.04 6.14
N ILE A 234 22.84 8.91 5.56
CA ILE A 234 23.90 8.05 6.08
C ILE A 234 24.94 8.92 6.75
N SER A 235 25.29 8.59 7.99
CA SER A 235 26.38 9.21 8.73
C SER A 235 27.34 8.16 9.24
N PHE A 236 28.63 8.40 9.15
CA PHE A 236 29.67 7.52 9.65
C PHE A 236 30.95 8.32 9.95
N THR A 237 31.80 7.74 10.76
CA THR A 237 33.12 8.32 11.10
C THR A 237 34.19 7.56 10.33
N ILE A 238 35.02 8.28 9.62
CA ILE A 238 36.21 7.73 8.95
C ILE A 238 37.47 8.05 9.73
N TYR A 239 38.41 7.11 9.76
CA TYR A 239 39.74 7.27 10.29
C TYR A 239 40.74 7.27 9.16
N VAL A 240 41.57 8.29 9.10
CA VAL A 240 42.65 8.47 8.11
C VAL A 240 44.01 8.50 8.80
N ASP A 241 45.11 8.69 8.05
CA ASP A 241 46.45 8.81 8.64
C ASP A 241 46.55 10.05 9.52
N GLY A 242 47.10 9.89 10.73
CA GLY A 242 47.29 11.02 11.68
C GLY A 242 48.27 12.09 11.23
N ASN A 243 49.11 11.81 10.24
CA ASN A 243 50.04 12.78 9.65
C ASN A 243 49.42 13.57 8.47
N MET A 244 48.18 13.24 8.08
CA MET A 244 47.45 13.91 7.01
C MET A 244 47.01 15.30 7.46
N SER A 245 47.09 16.28 6.58
CA SER A 245 46.56 17.60 6.88
C SER A 245 45.04 17.62 6.95
N THR A 246 44.47 18.56 7.70
CA THR A 246 43.01 18.74 7.79
C THR A 246 42.41 19.00 6.40
N PHE A 247 43.10 19.68 5.51
CA PHE A 247 42.63 19.93 4.15
C PHE A 247 42.52 18.66 3.34
N GLU A 248 43.54 17.80 3.35
CA GLU A 248 43.52 16.49 2.65
C GLU A 248 42.43 15.56 3.20
N SER A 249 42.25 15.49 4.52
CA SER A 249 41.22 14.69 5.13
C SER A 249 39.81 15.19 4.76
N HIS A 250 39.62 16.51 4.65
CA HIS A 250 38.35 17.10 4.21
C HIS A 250 38.05 16.79 2.72
N GLU A 251 39.09 16.81 1.86
CA GLU A 251 38.88 16.40 0.45
C GLU A 251 38.45 14.94 0.29
N ILE A 252 38.95 14.02 1.14
CA ILE A 252 38.49 12.63 1.17
C ILE A 252 37.02 12.57 1.56
N ALA A 253 36.59 13.29 2.60
CA ALA A 253 35.20 13.36 3.01
C ALA A 253 34.29 13.87 1.87
N ASN A 254 34.67 14.96 1.21
CA ASN A 254 33.95 15.54 0.07
C ASN A 254 33.84 14.57 -1.14
N ARG A 255 34.84 13.71 -1.35
CA ARG A 255 34.76 12.66 -2.41
C ARG A 255 33.81 11.56 -2.08
N LEU A 256 33.57 11.24 -0.80
CA LEU A 256 32.61 10.25 -0.34
C LEU A 256 31.19 10.77 -0.35
N GLU A 257 30.96 12.07 -0.25
CA GLU A 257 29.65 12.70 -0.27
C GLU A 257 29.05 12.81 -1.69
N LYS A 258 29.87 12.72 -2.73
CA LYS A 258 29.48 12.80 -4.15
C LYS A 258 29.20 11.43 -4.73
#